data_1f99399266e6572b9bf3da3d50bcf04e
#
_entry.id   1f99399266e6572b9bf3da3d50bcf04e
#
_cell.length_a   1.000
_cell.length_b   1.000
_cell.length_c   1.000
_cell.angle_alpha   90.00
_cell.angle_beta   90.00
_cell.angle_gamma   90.00
#
_symmetry.space_group_name_H-M   'P 1'
#
loop_
_entity.id
_entity.type
_entity.pdbx_description
1 polymer ?
#
loop_
_entity_poly.entity_id
_entity_poly.type
_entity_poly.pdbx_seq_one_letter_code
_entity_poly.pdbx_strand_id
1 'polypeptide(L)'
;MEDKFKLFDFSQERVRVLHYTWIAFFLTFYVWFNMAPIKSLMIESFDFLTDQNIKSLLICNVALTIPARIIIGSLVDKYGPRVTFSGIMIITAIPGLMFAFADTFTQLIVSRLLLSSIGAGFVIGIKMTANWFPPKMIGRAEGFYAGWGNFGSAAASGLVPIVAISLIGGELGWRYSLAISSIVCGLYGILYYFLVKDYPTGKEPQKQVKKTNIMPVSSYGDLIQYILWTAPMNLALGLLANNLQKQIVHGQNLYSVEVMYMIWGVLTVLYLYKVIAILRVNLPLLKAGVPEEEKFPFSSVAALNTTYFANFGAELAVVSMLPAFFFEVFEPLKDANGERIVTLAMAGLVAGSFAFINLVARPLGGYLSDKMGSRKNTMMVYMFGIALGFAAMGFIGKYSGNFHENGAEVIVPTFDGTWWLVVSVIITMACSMFVQGAEGATFAVIPSIKKELTGRIAGMAGAYGNVGAVTYLYIFTMVNEKTFFFILAAGAFLSFLFCMVFLKEPKNSFGEDEDESLPIMEMDEDAV
;
A
#
# COMPACT_ATOMS: atom_id res chain seq x y z
N MET A 1 -8.40 -4.92 37.40
CA MET A 1 -7.57 -5.88 36.61
C MET A 1 -7.23 -5.18 35.30
N GLU A 2 -5.96 -4.88 35.05
CA GLU A 2 -5.53 -4.33 33.76
C GLU A 2 -5.96 -5.27 32.64
N ASP A 3 -6.73 -4.76 31.71
CA ASP A 3 -7.26 -5.51 30.56
C ASP A 3 -6.10 -5.77 29.57
N LYS A 4 -5.37 -6.88 29.81
CA LYS A 4 -4.21 -7.25 28.99
C LYS A 4 -4.67 -7.67 27.61
N PHE A 5 -4.15 -7.02 26.57
CA PHE A 5 -4.37 -7.42 25.19
C PHE A 5 -3.74 -8.82 24.95
N LYS A 6 -4.57 -9.84 24.85
CA LYS A 6 -4.18 -11.20 24.49
C LYS A 6 -4.65 -11.49 23.08
N LEU A 7 -3.71 -11.54 22.15
CA LEU A 7 -3.96 -11.64 20.72
C LEU A 7 -4.75 -12.90 20.29
N PHE A 8 -4.62 -13.99 21.01
CA PHE A 8 -5.27 -15.28 20.72
C PHE A 8 -6.33 -15.69 21.74
N ASP A 9 -6.85 -14.72 22.49
CA ASP A 9 -7.97 -14.97 23.41
C ASP A 9 -9.30 -14.81 22.67
N PHE A 10 -9.70 -15.87 21.97
CA PHE A 10 -10.93 -15.91 21.18
C PHE A 10 -12.22 -15.88 22.02
N SER A 11 -12.15 -15.92 23.33
CA SER A 11 -13.31 -15.68 24.19
C SER A 11 -13.80 -14.23 24.07
N GLN A 12 -12.88 -13.29 23.80
CA GLN A 12 -13.17 -11.87 23.61
C GLN A 12 -13.68 -11.59 22.18
N GLU A 13 -14.86 -10.97 22.07
CA GLU A 13 -15.47 -10.63 20.79
C GLU A 13 -14.55 -9.72 19.93
N ARG A 14 -13.88 -8.73 20.56
CA ARG A 14 -12.93 -7.84 19.87
C ARG A 14 -11.77 -8.60 19.21
N VAL A 15 -11.27 -9.69 19.84
CA VAL A 15 -10.20 -10.50 19.26
C VAL A 15 -10.72 -11.30 18.05
N ARG A 16 -11.93 -11.87 18.14
CA ARG A 16 -12.56 -12.54 16.99
C ARG A 16 -12.76 -11.59 15.82
N VAL A 17 -13.28 -10.37 16.08
CA VAL A 17 -13.47 -9.35 15.04
C VAL A 17 -12.15 -8.95 14.41
N LEU A 18 -11.07 -8.77 15.20
CA LEU A 18 -9.73 -8.48 14.68
C LEU A 18 -9.26 -9.59 13.73
N HIS A 19 -9.45 -10.86 14.11
CA HIS A 19 -9.05 -12.00 13.27
C HIS A 19 -9.87 -12.10 11.99
N TYR A 20 -11.17 -11.94 12.03
CA TYR A 20 -11.98 -11.87 10.82
C TYR A 20 -11.57 -10.70 9.91
N THR A 21 -11.19 -9.57 10.49
CA THR A 21 -10.85 -8.36 9.75
C THR A 21 -9.47 -8.47 9.07
N TRP A 22 -8.45 -9.04 9.74
CA TRP A 22 -7.17 -9.23 9.07
C TRP A 22 -7.24 -10.31 7.98
N ILE A 23 -8.07 -11.37 8.15
CA ILE A 23 -8.29 -12.36 7.09
C ILE A 23 -8.95 -11.71 5.87
N ALA A 24 -9.94 -10.81 6.07
CA ALA A 24 -10.52 -10.04 4.98
C ALA A 24 -9.44 -9.23 4.24
N PHE A 25 -8.56 -8.56 4.97
CA PHE A 25 -7.48 -7.77 4.39
C PHE A 25 -6.44 -8.66 3.69
N PHE A 26 -6.09 -9.80 4.27
CA PHE A 26 -5.22 -10.81 3.66
C PHE A 26 -5.76 -11.27 2.30
N LEU A 27 -7.05 -11.62 2.22
CA LEU A 27 -7.66 -12.06 0.96
C LEU A 27 -7.71 -10.93 -0.07
N THR A 28 -7.95 -9.69 0.34
CA THR A 28 -7.89 -8.55 -0.58
C THR A 28 -6.48 -8.35 -1.13
N PHE A 29 -5.44 -8.48 -0.31
CA PHE A 29 -4.05 -8.38 -0.76
C PHE A 29 -3.62 -9.57 -1.61
N TYR A 30 -4.07 -10.76 -1.28
CA TYR A 30 -3.84 -11.96 -2.10
C TYR A 30 -4.38 -11.76 -3.53
N VAL A 31 -5.64 -11.31 -3.65
CA VAL A 31 -6.26 -11.05 -4.97
C VAL A 31 -5.60 -9.86 -5.67
N TRP A 32 -5.19 -8.85 -4.92
CA TRP A 32 -4.56 -7.66 -5.48
C TRP A 32 -3.22 -7.97 -6.15
N PHE A 33 -2.42 -8.88 -5.56
CA PHE A 33 -1.07 -9.20 -6.04
C PHE A 33 -0.95 -10.55 -6.75
N ASN A 34 -2.04 -11.24 -7.05
CA ASN A 34 -2.06 -12.57 -7.64
C ASN A 34 -1.53 -12.66 -9.09
N MET A 35 -1.44 -11.55 -9.82
CA MET A 35 -0.96 -11.52 -11.21
C MET A 35 0.58 -11.60 -11.29
N ALA A 36 1.27 -10.91 -10.40
CA ALA A 36 2.73 -10.74 -10.48
C ALA A 36 3.51 -12.06 -10.61
N PRO A 37 3.23 -13.11 -9.81
CA PRO A 37 4.01 -14.34 -9.82
C PRO A 37 3.74 -15.26 -11.03
N ILE A 38 2.74 -14.97 -11.84
CA ILE A 38 2.37 -15.78 -13.03
C ILE A 38 2.53 -15.02 -14.34
N LYS A 39 3.27 -13.91 -14.32
CA LYS A 39 3.53 -13.06 -15.49
C LYS A 39 3.99 -13.86 -16.70
N SER A 40 4.95 -14.80 -16.52
CA SER A 40 5.49 -15.63 -17.61
C SER A 40 4.41 -16.51 -18.25
N LEU A 41 3.58 -17.16 -17.42
CA LEU A 41 2.47 -17.99 -17.92
C LEU A 41 1.46 -17.16 -18.72
N MET A 42 1.21 -15.93 -18.33
CA MET A 42 0.32 -15.03 -19.07
C MET A 42 0.93 -14.64 -20.42
N ILE A 43 2.23 -14.30 -20.47
CA ILE A 43 2.94 -13.96 -21.72
C ILE A 43 2.94 -15.16 -22.67
N GLU A 44 3.21 -16.36 -22.17
CA GLU A 44 3.17 -17.59 -22.98
C GLU A 44 1.77 -17.93 -23.54
N SER A 45 0.71 -17.50 -22.84
CA SER A 45 -0.68 -17.78 -23.23
C SER A 45 -1.25 -16.83 -24.27
N PHE A 46 -0.57 -15.70 -24.57
CA PHE A 46 -1.10 -14.66 -25.46
C PHE A 46 -0.02 -14.10 -26.38
N ASP A 47 -0.17 -14.28 -27.68
CA ASP A 47 0.74 -13.74 -28.71
C ASP A 47 0.86 -12.21 -28.69
N PHE A 48 -0.17 -11.51 -28.18
CA PHE A 48 -0.18 -10.04 -28.10
C PHE A 48 0.45 -9.50 -26.83
N LEU A 49 0.72 -10.33 -25.82
CA LEU A 49 1.11 -9.85 -24.49
C LEU A 49 2.63 -9.82 -24.35
N THR A 50 3.17 -8.63 -24.25
CA THR A 50 4.61 -8.39 -24.08
C THR A 50 4.94 -8.06 -22.62
N ASP A 51 6.23 -8.10 -22.25
CA ASP A 51 6.70 -7.63 -20.95
C ASP A 51 6.30 -6.17 -20.67
N GLN A 52 6.34 -5.31 -21.72
CA GLN A 52 5.91 -3.92 -21.60
C GLN A 52 4.42 -3.78 -21.28
N ASN A 53 3.58 -4.65 -21.87
CA ASN A 53 2.16 -4.68 -21.55
C ASN A 53 1.92 -5.11 -20.09
N ILE A 54 2.69 -6.10 -19.60
CA ILE A 54 2.63 -6.53 -18.19
C ILE A 54 3.03 -5.36 -17.26
N LYS A 55 4.12 -4.65 -17.55
CA LYS A 55 4.51 -3.46 -16.76
C LYS A 55 3.39 -2.42 -16.69
N SER A 56 2.64 -2.23 -17.77
CA SER A 56 1.46 -1.34 -17.79
C SER A 56 0.30 -1.90 -16.95
N LEU A 57 0.06 -3.21 -16.95
CA LEU A 57 -0.93 -3.84 -16.08
C LEU A 57 -0.55 -3.72 -14.59
N LEU A 58 0.75 -3.71 -14.25
CA LEU A 58 1.20 -3.44 -12.87
C LEU A 58 0.86 -2.02 -12.42
N ILE A 59 0.95 -1.01 -13.31
CA ILE A 59 0.49 0.35 -13.00
C ILE A 59 -1.03 0.37 -12.81
N CYS A 60 -1.79 -0.28 -13.69
CA CYS A 60 -3.25 -0.41 -13.57
C CYS A 60 -3.64 -1.02 -12.22
N ASN A 61 -2.85 -1.99 -11.74
CA ASN A 61 -3.10 -2.68 -10.49
C ASN A 61 -3.15 -1.77 -9.26
N VAL A 62 -2.47 -0.63 -9.26
CA VAL A 62 -2.36 0.24 -8.08
C VAL A 62 -3.01 1.62 -8.27
N ALA A 63 -3.34 2.00 -9.50
CA ALA A 63 -3.68 3.37 -9.82
C ALA A 63 -5.03 3.82 -9.25
N LEU A 64 -6.11 3.05 -9.48
CA LEU A 64 -7.44 3.45 -8.97
C LEU A 64 -7.60 3.25 -7.46
N THR A 65 -6.62 2.66 -6.78
CA THR A 65 -6.57 2.67 -5.30
C THR A 65 -6.48 4.11 -4.78
N ILE A 66 -5.87 5.04 -5.52
CA ILE A 66 -5.76 6.46 -5.12
C ILE A 66 -7.15 7.08 -4.89
N PRO A 67 -8.05 7.17 -5.90
CA PRO A 67 -9.40 7.68 -5.69
C PRO A 67 -10.27 6.74 -4.83
N ALA A 68 -10.06 5.42 -4.93
CA ALA A 68 -10.85 4.45 -4.18
C ALA A 68 -10.70 4.64 -2.66
N ARG A 69 -9.52 4.92 -2.13
CA ARG A 69 -9.32 5.18 -0.69
C ARG A 69 -10.15 6.37 -0.19
N ILE A 70 -10.30 7.42 -0.99
CA ILE A 70 -11.10 8.60 -0.64
C ILE A 70 -12.59 8.25 -0.64
N ILE A 71 -13.06 7.56 -1.67
CA ILE A 71 -14.47 7.14 -1.82
C ILE A 71 -14.84 6.15 -0.73
N ILE A 72 -14.04 5.11 -0.55
CA ILE A 72 -14.27 4.06 0.45
C ILE A 72 -14.20 4.64 1.87
N GLY A 73 -13.28 5.55 2.17
CA GLY A 73 -13.27 6.24 3.46
C GLY A 73 -14.60 6.93 3.78
N SER A 74 -15.19 7.61 2.79
CA SER A 74 -16.52 8.24 2.93
C SER A 74 -17.64 7.21 3.09
N LEU A 75 -17.56 6.06 2.39
CA LEU A 75 -18.55 4.98 2.51
C LEU A 75 -18.46 4.30 3.87
N VAL A 76 -17.25 4.09 4.41
CA VAL A 76 -17.04 3.54 5.76
C VAL A 76 -17.69 4.42 6.82
N ASP A 77 -17.54 5.73 6.70
CA ASP A 77 -18.15 6.66 7.65
C ASP A 77 -19.69 6.68 7.56
N LYS A 78 -20.25 6.42 6.36
CA LYS A 78 -21.70 6.42 6.13
C LYS A 78 -22.39 5.09 6.46
N TYR A 79 -21.78 3.97 6.05
CA TYR A 79 -22.40 2.64 6.10
C TYR A 79 -21.77 1.69 7.12
N GLY A 80 -20.68 2.12 7.77
CA GLY A 80 -19.89 1.30 8.68
C GLY A 80 -18.88 0.39 7.98
N PRO A 81 -17.85 -0.06 8.73
CA PRO A 81 -16.79 -0.89 8.18
C PRO A 81 -17.27 -2.29 7.76
N ARG A 82 -18.25 -2.90 8.45
CA ARG A 82 -18.79 -4.22 8.12
C ARG A 82 -19.33 -4.28 6.70
N VAL A 83 -20.30 -3.40 6.40
CA VAL A 83 -20.97 -3.35 5.09
C VAL A 83 -19.98 -2.98 4.00
N THR A 84 -19.11 -2.01 4.27
CA THR A 84 -18.14 -1.51 3.28
C THR A 84 -17.09 -2.55 2.94
N PHE A 85 -16.56 -3.30 3.92
CA PHE A 85 -15.57 -4.34 3.65
C PHE A 85 -16.19 -5.53 2.90
N SER A 86 -17.34 -6.00 3.35
CA SER A 86 -18.10 -7.02 2.61
C SER A 86 -18.37 -6.59 1.18
N GLY A 87 -18.86 -5.36 1.01
CA GLY A 87 -19.19 -4.79 -0.30
C GLY A 87 -17.99 -4.74 -1.25
N ILE A 88 -16.83 -4.24 -0.79
CA ILE A 88 -15.65 -4.15 -1.65
C ILE A 88 -15.14 -5.54 -2.06
N MET A 89 -15.13 -6.53 -1.16
CA MET A 89 -14.71 -7.90 -1.47
C MET A 89 -15.63 -8.56 -2.50
N ILE A 90 -16.94 -8.40 -2.36
CA ILE A 90 -17.94 -8.98 -3.28
C ILE A 90 -17.88 -8.29 -4.63
N ILE A 91 -17.89 -6.95 -4.66
CA ILE A 91 -17.91 -6.17 -5.91
C ILE A 91 -16.61 -6.40 -6.70
N THR A 92 -15.44 -6.43 -6.05
CA THR A 92 -14.16 -6.61 -6.73
C THR A 92 -13.90 -8.05 -7.17
N ALA A 93 -14.65 -9.04 -6.67
CA ALA A 93 -14.60 -10.40 -7.20
C ALA A 93 -15.04 -10.44 -8.68
N ILE A 94 -15.96 -9.56 -9.09
CA ILE A 94 -16.42 -9.47 -10.49
C ILE A 94 -15.26 -9.10 -11.44
N PRO A 95 -14.58 -7.96 -11.29
CA PRO A 95 -13.43 -7.66 -12.15
C PRO A 95 -12.27 -8.63 -11.97
N GLY A 96 -12.13 -9.31 -10.81
CA GLY A 96 -11.17 -10.38 -10.64
C GLY A 96 -11.47 -11.58 -11.56
N LEU A 97 -12.73 -11.98 -11.68
CA LEU A 97 -13.19 -13.00 -12.62
C LEU A 97 -13.05 -12.52 -14.08
N MET A 98 -13.42 -11.26 -14.36
CA MET A 98 -13.23 -10.69 -15.70
C MET A 98 -11.76 -10.73 -16.12
N PHE A 99 -10.83 -10.47 -15.20
CA PHE A 99 -9.40 -10.54 -15.47
C PHE A 99 -8.94 -11.99 -15.75
N ALA A 100 -9.42 -12.95 -14.96
CA ALA A 100 -9.08 -14.36 -15.12
C ALA A 100 -9.50 -14.93 -16.50
N PHE A 101 -10.63 -14.48 -17.04
CA PHE A 101 -11.19 -14.93 -18.31
C PHE A 101 -11.09 -13.90 -19.44
N ALA A 102 -10.22 -12.91 -19.30
CA ALA A 102 -9.95 -11.93 -20.36
C ALA A 102 -9.23 -12.58 -21.54
N ASP A 103 -9.63 -12.21 -22.76
CA ASP A 103 -9.04 -12.70 -24.01
C ASP A 103 -8.42 -11.57 -24.84
N THR A 104 -8.58 -10.32 -24.42
CA THR A 104 -7.99 -9.14 -25.07
C THR A 104 -7.24 -8.27 -24.09
N PHE A 105 -6.25 -7.53 -24.58
CA PHE A 105 -5.48 -6.61 -23.74
C PHE A 105 -6.36 -5.53 -23.10
N THR A 106 -7.36 -5.03 -23.81
CA THR A 106 -8.32 -4.05 -23.27
C THR A 106 -9.11 -4.62 -22.09
N GLN A 107 -9.56 -5.90 -22.20
CA GLN A 107 -10.25 -6.56 -21.08
C GLN A 107 -9.33 -6.73 -19.87
N LEU A 108 -8.06 -7.09 -20.09
CA LEU A 108 -7.04 -7.16 -19.03
C LEU A 108 -6.86 -5.80 -18.34
N ILE A 109 -6.72 -4.71 -19.10
CA ILE A 109 -6.58 -3.35 -18.54
C ILE A 109 -7.81 -2.95 -17.72
N VAL A 110 -8.99 -3.04 -18.30
CA VAL A 110 -10.23 -2.57 -17.67
C VAL A 110 -10.51 -3.36 -16.39
N SER A 111 -10.42 -4.68 -16.47
CA SER A 111 -10.64 -5.53 -15.29
C SER A 111 -9.59 -5.29 -14.20
N ARG A 112 -8.32 -5.09 -14.55
CA ARG A 112 -7.24 -4.82 -13.59
C ARG A 112 -7.37 -3.44 -12.95
N LEU A 113 -7.76 -2.42 -13.71
CA LEU A 113 -8.07 -1.10 -13.17
C LEU A 113 -9.21 -1.16 -12.15
N LEU A 114 -10.32 -1.79 -12.49
CA LEU A 114 -11.46 -1.92 -11.57
C LEU A 114 -11.09 -2.72 -10.32
N LEU A 115 -10.34 -3.81 -10.49
CA LEU A 115 -9.86 -4.65 -9.39
C LEU A 115 -8.94 -3.86 -8.44
N SER A 116 -8.16 -2.90 -8.92
CA SER A 116 -7.23 -2.13 -8.09
C SER A 116 -7.91 -1.38 -6.93
N SER A 117 -9.22 -1.12 -7.03
CA SER A 117 -10.00 -0.51 -5.94
C SER A 117 -10.01 -1.35 -4.65
N ILE A 118 -9.73 -2.66 -4.74
CA ILE A 118 -9.65 -3.58 -3.60
C ILE A 118 -8.56 -3.15 -2.58
N GLY A 119 -7.50 -2.46 -3.03
CA GLY A 119 -6.45 -1.90 -2.18
C GLY A 119 -6.94 -0.84 -1.17
N ALA A 120 -8.17 -0.35 -1.32
CA ALA A 120 -8.80 0.52 -0.33
C ALA A 120 -9.29 -0.24 0.92
N GLY A 121 -9.27 -1.57 0.93
CA GLY A 121 -9.62 -2.40 2.11
C GLY A 121 -8.83 -2.06 3.36
N PHE A 122 -7.59 -1.59 3.22
CA PHE A 122 -6.75 -1.15 4.34
C PHE A 122 -7.45 -0.14 5.26
N VAL A 123 -8.05 0.91 4.70
CA VAL A 123 -8.70 2.00 5.49
C VAL A 123 -9.92 1.49 6.26
N ILE A 124 -10.60 0.46 5.73
CA ILE A 124 -11.81 -0.10 6.35
C ILE A 124 -11.46 -0.82 7.64
N GLY A 125 -10.41 -1.66 7.61
CA GLY A 125 -10.00 -2.41 8.79
C GLY A 125 -9.36 -1.53 9.87
N ILE A 126 -8.66 -0.46 9.51
CA ILE A 126 -8.21 0.56 10.48
C ILE A 126 -9.41 1.13 11.25
N LYS A 127 -10.49 1.50 10.54
CA LYS A 127 -11.71 1.98 11.19
C LYS A 127 -12.38 0.91 12.07
N MET A 128 -12.44 -0.34 11.58
CA MET A 128 -12.99 -1.47 12.36
C MET A 128 -12.20 -1.65 13.65
N THR A 129 -10.86 -1.67 13.57
CA THR A 129 -9.98 -1.82 14.72
C THR A 129 -10.17 -0.69 15.73
N ALA A 130 -10.24 0.56 15.25
CA ALA A 130 -10.48 1.72 16.09
C ALA A 130 -11.85 1.69 16.81
N ASN A 131 -12.88 1.09 16.20
CA ASN A 131 -14.20 0.94 16.83
C ASN A 131 -14.20 -0.10 17.98
N TRP A 132 -13.33 -1.11 17.90
CA TRP A 132 -13.36 -2.27 18.82
C TRP A 132 -12.31 -2.21 19.94
N PHE A 133 -11.20 -1.47 19.72
CA PHE A 133 -10.10 -1.42 20.69
C PHE A 133 -10.02 -0.07 21.40
N PRO A 134 -9.70 -0.05 22.72
CA PRO A 134 -9.45 1.19 23.43
C PRO A 134 -8.15 1.85 22.96
N PRO A 135 -7.97 3.18 23.15
CA PRO A 135 -6.81 3.93 22.67
C PRO A 135 -5.45 3.31 23.02
N LYS A 136 -5.30 2.79 24.24
CA LYS A 136 -4.06 2.13 24.71
C LYS A 136 -3.70 0.83 23.95
N MET A 137 -4.62 0.24 23.20
CA MET A 137 -4.44 -1.02 22.47
C MET A 137 -4.53 -0.87 20.96
N ILE A 138 -5.00 0.28 20.45
CA ILE A 138 -5.23 0.50 19.01
C ILE A 138 -3.96 0.24 18.22
N GLY A 139 -2.82 0.81 18.59
CA GLY A 139 -1.56 0.65 17.84
C GLY A 139 -1.12 -0.81 17.68
N ARG A 140 -1.30 -1.64 18.73
CA ARG A 140 -0.99 -3.08 18.66
C ARG A 140 -1.98 -3.83 17.75
N ALA A 141 -3.26 -3.52 17.85
CA ALA A 141 -4.30 -4.15 17.05
C ALA A 141 -4.20 -3.76 15.57
N GLU A 142 -3.94 -2.49 15.26
CA GLU A 142 -3.72 -1.99 13.91
C GLU A 142 -2.43 -2.54 13.30
N GLY A 143 -1.34 -2.61 14.07
CA GLY A 143 -0.09 -3.22 13.63
C GLY A 143 -0.25 -4.70 13.28
N PHE A 144 -1.00 -5.44 14.09
CA PHE A 144 -1.34 -6.84 13.80
C PHE A 144 -2.23 -6.95 12.55
N TYR A 145 -3.32 -6.18 12.49
CA TYR A 145 -4.21 -6.15 11.32
C TYR A 145 -3.44 -5.86 10.03
N ALA A 146 -2.63 -4.80 10.04
CA ALA A 146 -1.90 -4.36 8.87
C ALA A 146 -0.81 -5.36 8.44
N GLY A 147 -0.01 -5.87 9.39
CA GLY A 147 1.07 -6.82 9.09
C GLY A 147 0.54 -8.15 8.55
N TRP A 148 -0.46 -8.73 9.21
CA TRP A 148 -1.04 -10.02 8.81
C TRP A 148 -1.89 -9.90 7.55
N GLY A 149 -2.54 -8.77 7.33
CA GLY A 149 -3.26 -8.51 6.08
C GLY A 149 -2.32 -8.39 4.89
N ASN A 150 -1.25 -7.60 5.00
CA ASN A 150 -0.27 -7.43 3.92
C ASN A 150 0.45 -8.75 3.57
N PHE A 151 0.55 -9.70 4.50
CA PHE A 151 1.06 -11.05 4.23
C PHE A 151 0.30 -11.76 3.09
N GLY A 152 -0.92 -11.33 2.75
CA GLY A 152 -1.66 -11.83 1.59
C GLY A 152 -0.87 -11.74 0.27
N SER A 153 -0.06 -10.70 0.08
CA SER A 153 0.79 -10.56 -1.11
C SER A 153 1.93 -11.59 -1.16
N ALA A 154 2.54 -11.89 0.01
CA ALA A 154 3.54 -12.97 0.12
C ALA A 154 2.93 -14.34 -0.18
N ALA A 155 1.75 -14.60 0.37
CA ALA A 155 1.01 -15.82 0.11
C ALA A 155 0.64 -15.96 -1.37
N ALA A 156 0.21 -14.87 -2.02
CA ALA A 156 -0.07 -14.87 -3.46
C ALA A 156 1.18 -15.19 -4.27
N SER A 157 2.33 -14.57 -3.94
CA SER A 157 3.60 -14.80 -4.64
C SER A 157 4.02 -16.27 -4.64
N GLY A 158 3.83 -16.99 -3.52
CA GLY A 158 4.17 -18.40 -3.42
C GLY A 158 3.06 -19.34 -3.90
N LEU A 159 1.81 -19.12 -3.45
CA LEU A 159 0.73 -20.09 -3.66
C LEU A 159 0.11 -20.03 -5.07
N VAL A 160 0.03 -18.83 -5.71
CA VAL A 160 -0.60 -18.73 -7.03
C VAL A 160 0.10 -19.58 -8.08
N PRO A 161 1.45 -19.59 -8.22
CA PRO A 161 2.14 -20.48 -9.14
C PRO A 161 1.95 -21.96 -8.79
N ILE A 162 1.96 -22.33 -7.51
CA ILE A 162 1.74 -23.71 -7.07
C ILE A 162 0.34 -24.18 -7.47
N VAL A 163 -0.69 -23.36 -7.23
CA VAL A 163 -2.07 -23.68 -7.62
C VAL A 163 -2.18 -23.78 -9.14
N ALA A 164 -1.61 -22.82 -9.87
CA ALA A 164 -1.69 -22.76 -11.31
C ALA A 164 -1.00 -23.95 -12.01
N ILE A 165 0.20 -24.33 -11.54
CA ILE A 165 1.05 -25.31 -12.23
C ILE A 165 0.84 -26.72 -11.64
N SER A 166 0.89 -26.84 -10.30
CA SER A 166 0.96 -28.15 -9.65
C SER A 166 -0.40 -28.74 -9.27
N LEU A 167 -1.39 -27.88 -8.90
CA LEU A 167 -2.71 -28.37 -8.49
C LEU A 167 -3.70 -28.44 -9.65
N ILE A 168 -3.73 -27.43 -10.53
CA ILE A 168 -4.65 -27.37 -11.66
C ILE A 168 -3.95 -27.88 -12.92
N GLY A 169 -2.81 -27.27 -13.25
CA GLY A 169 -2.03 -27.61 -14.45
C GLY A 169 -2.68 -27.19 -15.76
N GLY A 170 -1.98 -27.48 -16.87
CA GLY A 170 -2.44 -27.17 -18.21
C GLY A 170 -2.43 -25.68 -18.56
N GLU A 171 -2.78 -25.35 -19.80
CA GLU A 171 -2.74 -23.97 -20.32
C GLU A 171 -3.66 -23.00 -19.59
N LEU A 172 -4.77 -23.47 -19.02
CA LEU A 172 -5.75 -22.66 -18.28
C LEU A 172 -5.50 -22.62 -16.77
N GLY A 173 -4.45 -23.28 -16.26
CA GLY A 173 -4.17 -23.39 -14.84
C GLY A 173 -4.06 -22.02 -14.15
N TRP A 174 -3.38 -21.07 -14.77
CA TRP A 174 -3.24 -19.72 -14.26
C TRP A 174 -4.58 -18.96 -14.19
N ARG A 175 -5.47 -19.13 -15.19
CA ARG A 175 -6.80 -18.49 -15.22
C ARG A 175 -7.67 -18.99 -14.07
N TYR A 176 -7.72 -20.30 -13.87
CA TYR A 176 -8.49 -20.90 -12.77
C TYR A 176 -7.92 -20.53 -11.40
N SER A 177 -6.60 -20.43 -11.26
CA SER A 177 -5.96 -19.96 -10.00
C SER A 177 -6.41 -18.54 -9.63
N LEU A 178 -6.47 -17.62 -10.60
CA LEU A 178 -6.97 -16.26 -10.40
C LEU A 178 -8.48 -16.23 -10.11
N ALA A 179 -9.26 -17.03 -10.84
CA ALA A 179 -10.71 -17.13 -10.65
C ALA A 179 -11.05 -17.65 -9.25
N ILE A 180 -10.40 -18.72 -8.81
CA ILE A 180 -10.60 -19.30 -7.46
C ILE A 180 -10.29 -18.26 -6.39
N SER A 181 -9.16 -17.53 -6.49
CA SER A 181 -8.80 -16.49 -5.53
C SER A 181 -9.87 -15.39 -5.43
N SER A 182 -10.43 -14.97 -6.56
CA SER A 182 -11.48 -13.95 -6.63
C SER A 182 -12.80 -14.45 -6.03
N ILE A 183 -13.19 -15.71 -6.31
CA ILE A 183 -14.38 -16.35 -5.75
C ILE A 183 -14.24 -16.49 -4.23
N VAL A 184 -13.10 -16.99 -3.74
CA VAL A 184 -12.84 -17.15 -2.30
C VAL A 184 -12.92 -15.81 -1.59
N CYS A 185 -12.35 -14.75 -2.17
CA CYS A 185 -12.44 -13.40 -1.62
C CYS A 185 -13.91 -12.93 -1.54
N GLY A 186 -14.68 -13.08 -2.62
CA GLY A 186 -16.09 -12.70 -2.66
C GLY A 186 -16.95 -13.47 -1.66
N LEU A 187 -16.76 -14.80 -1.57
CA LEU A 187 -17.46 -15.66 -0.59
C LEU A 187 -17.11 -15.28 0.84
N TYR A 188 -15.83 -14.98 1.11
CA TYR A 188 -15.44 -14.49 2.42
C TYR A 188 -16.05 -13.12 2.73
N GLY A 189 -16.22 -12.26 1.74
CA GLY A 189 -16.95 -10.99 1.89
C GLY A 189 -18.40 -11.20 2.36
N ILE A 190 -19.10 -12.21 1.82
CA ILE A 190 -20.43 -12.61 2.30
C ILE A 190 -20.37 -13.11 3.73
N LEU A 191 -19.43 -14.02 4.03
CA LEU A 191 -19.25 -14.59 5.37
C LEU A 191 -18.92 -13.51 6.40
N TYR A 192 -18.01 -12.57 6.06
CA TYR A 192 -17.60 -11.46 6.91
C TYR A 192 -18.78 -10.60 7.35
N TYR A 193 -19.73 -10.33 6.45
CA TYR A 193 -20.94 -9.59 6.77
C TYR A 193 -21.75 -10.21 7.92
N PHE A 194 -21.81 -11.53 8.01
CA PHE A 194 -22.54 -12.22 9.07
C PHE A 194 -21.74 -12.43 10.36
N LEU A 195 -20.40 -12.51 10.26
CA LEU A 195 -19.53 -12.80 11.39
C LEU A 195 -19.17 -11.57 12.23
N VAL A 196 -19.24 -10.36 11.65
CA VAL A 196 -18.67 -9.13 12.24
C VAL A 196 -19.78 -8.11 12.50
N LYS A 197 -19.62 -7.32 13.57
CA LYS A 197 -20.42 -6.14 13.89
C LYS A 197 -19.53 -4.90 13.83
N ASP A 198 -20.10 -3.73 13.53
CA ASP A 198 -19.37 -2.47 13.45
C ASP A 198 -18.86 -1.97 14.81
N TYR A 199 -19.59 -2.29 15.88
CA TYR A 199 -19.31 -1.84 17.26
C TYR A 199 -19.58 -2.96 18.26
N PRO A 200 -18.89 -2.93 19.43
CA PRO A 200 -19.24 -3.78 20.57
C PRO A 200 -20.68 -3.57 21.03
N THR A 201 -21.30 -4.62 21.54
CA THR A 201 -22.68 -4.55 22.04
C THR A 201 -22.79 -3.49 23.16
N GLY A 202 -23.73 -2.56 23.04
CA GLY A 202 -23.93 -1.44 23.99
C GLY A 202 -23.13 -0.17 23.69
N LYS A 203 -22.29 -0.15 22.66
CA LYS A 203 -21.67 1.09 22.16
C LYS A 203 -22.44 1.60 20.96
N GLU A 204 -23.03 2.79 21.10
CA GLU A 204 -23.62 3.49 19.97
C GLU A 204 -22.53 4.20 19.13
N PRO A 205 -22.75 4.31 17.80
CA PRO A 205 -21.88 5.14 16.98
C PRO A 205 -21.92 6.57 17.50
N GLN A 206 -20.78 7.12 17.88
CA GLN A 206 -20.68 8.55 18.16
C GLN A 206 -21.20 9.30 16.93
N LYS A 207 -22.24 10.14 17.10
CA LYS A 207 -22.75 11.01 16.03
C LYS A 207 -21.58 11.84 15.52
N GLN A 208 -21.05 11.46 14.36
CA GLN A 208 -19.99 12.25 13.74
C GLN A 208 -20.59 13.60 13.35
N VAL A 209 -20.15 14.64 14.02
CA VAL A 209 -20.33 16.01 13.51
C VAL A 209 -19.79 15.99 12.08
N LYS A 210 -20.54 16.52 11.11
CA LYS A 210 -20.12 16.64 9.70
C LYS A 210 -18.80 17.43 9.63
N LYS A 211 -17.69 16.74 9.88
CA LYS A 211 -16.35 17.32 9.70
C LYS A 211 -16.06 17.32 8.20
N THR A 212 -15.75 18.48 7.65
CA THR A 212 -15.28 18.58 6.27
C THR A 212 -14.05 17.70 6.07
N ASN A 213 -13.93 17.02 4.93
CA ASN A 213 -12.73 16.21 4.59
C ASN A 213 -11.49 17.07 4.29
N ILE A 214 -11.58 18.39 4.46
CA ILE A 214 -10.50 19.34 4.23
C ILE A 214 -9.76 19.59 5.57
N MET A 215 -8.45 19.44 5.53
CA MET A 215 -7.58 19.71 6.68
C MET A 215 -7.49 21.23 6.92
N PRO A 216 -7.77 21.75 8.12
CA PRO A 216 -7.40 23.11 8.47
C PRO A 216 -5.87 23.24 8.49
N VAL A 217 -5.35 24.41 8.17
CA VAL A 217 -3.91 24.69 8.19
C VAL A 217 -3.59 25.89 9.07
N SER A 218 -2.34 26.00 9.51
CA SER A 218 -1.91 26.96 10.53
C SER A 218 -1.42 28.30 9.97
N SER A 219 -1.05 28.33 8.69
CA SER A 219 -0.49 29.53 8.05
C SER A 219 -0.78 29.56 6.55
N TYR A 220 -0.59 30.73 5.92
CA TYR A 220 -0.66 30.84 4.44
C TYR A 220 0.42 30.01 3.75
N GLY A 221 1.60 29.86 4.36
CA GLY A 221 2.66 28.97 3.86
C GLY A 221 2.23 27.49 3.87
N ASP A 222 1.55 27.05 4.94
CA ASP A 222 0.98 25.71 5.03
C ASP A 222 -0.16 25.51 4.03
N LEU A 223 -0.97 26.56 3.78
CA LEU A 223 -2.02 26.52 2.76
C LEU A 223 -1.44 26.27 1.36
N ILE A 224 -0.40 26.99 0.99
CA ILE A 224 0.29 26.80 -0.29
C ILE A 224 0.87 25.38 -0.37
N GLN A 225 1.54 24.91 0.69
CA GLN A 225 2.05 23.54 0.73
C GLN A 225 0.91 22.53 0.57
N TYR A 226 -0.21 22.67 1.27
CA TYR A 226 -1.34 21.74 1.15
C TYR A 226 -1.87 21.67 -0.29
N ILE A 227 -2.00 22.81 -0.97
CA ILE A 227 -2.42 22.86 -2.38
C ILE A 227 -1.41 22.13 -3.27
N LEU A 228 -0.11 22.42 -3.12
CA LEU A 228 0.96 21.78 -3.90
C LEU A 228 1.01 20.26 -3.66
N TRP A 229 0.94 19.83 -2.41
CA TRP A 229 0.94 18.40 -2.05
C TRP A 229 -0.37 17.66 -2.40
N THR A 230 -1.40 18.34 -2.90
CA THR A 230 -2.60 17.70 -3.45
C THR A 230 -2.42 17.32 -4.93
N ALA A 231 -1.56 18.02 -5.68
CA ALA A 231 -1.36 17.81 -7.12
C ALA A 231 -0.81 16.40 -7.48
N PRO A 232 0.17 15.80 -6.77
CA PRO A 232 0.76 14.50 -7.14
C PRO A 232 -0.25 13.36 -7.29
N MET A 233 -1.37 13.38 -6.56
CA MET A 233 -2.43 12.37 -6.69
C MET A 233 -3.06 12.38 -8.09
N ASN A 234 -3.31 13.57 -8.65
CA ASN A 234 -3.85 13.72 -10.00
C ASN A 234 -2.77 13.46 -11.06
N LEU A 235 -1.53 13.91 -10.81
CA LEU A 235 -0.40 13.67 -11.71
C LEU A 235 -0.12 12.16 -11.87
N ALA A 236 -0.20 11.37 -10.81
CA ALA A 236 -0.04 9.92 -10.89
C ALA A 236 -1.08 9.27 -11.81
N LEU A 237 -2.35 9.69 -11.74
CA LEU A 237 -3.38 9.22 -12.67
C LEU A 237 -3.13 9.69 -14.11
N GLY A 238 -2.55 10.88 -14.29
CA GLY A 238 -2.11 11.37 -15.59
C GLY A 238 -0.95 10.55 -16.17
N LEU A 239 0.02 10.12 -15.33
CA LEU A 239 1.09 9.20 -15.76
C LEU A 239 0.52 7.86 -16.25
N LEU A 240 -0.49 7.31 -15.55
CA LEU A 240 -1.21 6.12 -16.03
C LEU A 240 -1.84 6.38 -17.40
N ALA A 241 -2.55 7.50 -17.58
CA ALA A 241 -3.17 7.82 -18.85
C ALA A 241 -2.12 7.92 -19.99
N ASN A 242 -0.99 8.58 -19.74
CA ASN A 242 0.10 8.64 -20.71
C ASN A 242 0.69 7.24 -21.02
N ASN A 243 0.83 6.37 -20.02
CA ASN A 243 1.34 5.03 -20.24
C ASN A 243 0.39 4.19 -21.08
N LEU A 244 -0.91 4.22 -20.77
CA LEU A 244 -1.92 3.46 -21.48
C LEU A 244 -2.11 3.94 -22.93
N GLN A 245 -2.04 5.25 -23.18
CA GLN A 245 -2.12 5.80 -24.54
C GLN A 245 -1.05 5.23 -25.47
N LYS A 246 0.15 4.98 -24.94
CA LYS A 246 1.29 4.42 -25.69
C LYS A 246 1.21 2.91 -25.94
N GLN A 247 0.27 2.20 -25.31
CA GLN A 247 0.11 0.76 -25.53
C GLN A 247 -0.50 0.51 -26.91
N ILE A 248 0.11 -0.41 -27.66
CA ILE A 248 -0.34 -0.77 -28.99
C ILE A 248 -1.26 -1.98 -28.91
N VAL A 249 -2.44 -1.87 -29.50
CA VAL A 249 -3.45 -2.92 -29.59
C VAL A 249 -3.87 -3.02 -31.06
N HIS A 250 -3.69 -4.18 -31.69
CA HIS A 250 -3.97 -4.40 -33.12
C HIS A 250 -3.32 -3.34 -34.04
N GLY A 251 -2.08 -2.94 -33.73
CA GLY A 251 -1.32 -1.98 -34.53
C GLY A 251 -1.70 -0.51 -34.32
N GLN A 252 -2.58 -0.19 -33.38
CA GLN A 252 -2.97 1.17 -33.03
C GLN A 252 -2.79 1.41 -31.53
N ASN A 253 -2.64 2.68 -31.16
CA ASN A 253 -2.64 3.04 -29.75
C ASN A 253 -3.96 2.66 -29.10
N LEU A 254 -3.95 2.26 -27.81
CA LEU A 254 -5.13 1.83 -27.06
C LEU A 254 -6.29 2.84 -27.15
N TYR A 255 -5.94 4.12 -27.15
CA TYR A 255 -6.85 5.23 -27.42
C TYR A 255 -6.10 6.44 -28.00
N SER A 256 -6.83 7.38 -28.57
CA SER A 256 -6.25 8.52 -29.25
C SER A 256 -5.66 9.55 -28.28
N VAL A 257 -4.81 10.41 -28.78
CA VAL A 257 -4.17 11.51 -28.02
C VAL A 257 -5.23 12.48 -27.49
N GLU A 258 -6.31 12.71 -28.24
CA GLU A 258 -7.43 13.56 -27.81
C GLU A 258 -8.12 13.02 -26.57
N VAL A 259 -8.33 11.69 -26.48
CA VAL A 259 -8.89 11.04 -25.27
C VAL A 259 -7.94 11.23 -24.10
N MET A 260 -6.63 11.12 -24.31
CA MET A 260 -5.63 11.38 -23.27
C MET A 260 -5.74 12.83 -22.76
N TYR A 261 -5.85 13.82 -23.65
CA TYR A 261 -6.02 15.22 -23.24
C TYR A 261 -7.37 15.45 -22.52
N MET A 262 -8.45 14.77 -22.92
CA MET A 262 -9.72 14.82 -22.18
C MET A 262 -9.55 14.28 -20.75
N ILE A 263 -8.83 13.17 -20.57
CA ILE A 263 -8.52 12.63 -19.21
C ILE A 263 -7.75 13.68 -18.40
N TRP A 264 -6.71 14.28 -18.96
CA TRP A 264 -5.96 15.35 -18.29
C TRP A 264 -6.86 16.55 -17.95
N GLY A 265 -7.77 16.93 -18.85
CA GLY A 265 -8.77 17.97 -18.60
C GLY A 265 -9.65 17.65 -17.39
N VAL A 266 -10.18 16.44 -17.31
CA VAL A 266 -10.99 15.98 -16.16
C VAL A 266 -10.16 15.99 -14.87
N LEU A 267 -8.93 15.47 -14.88
CA LEU A 267 -8.04 15.48 -13.71
C LEU A 267 -7.73 16.91 -13.26
N THR A 268 -7.52 17.84 -14.18
CA THR A 268 -7.30 19.25 -13.87
C THR A 268 -8.53 19.88 -13.22
N VAL A 269 -9.72 19.62 -13.74
CA VAL A 269 -10.98 20.11 -13.14
C VAL A 269 -11.17 19.56 -11.73
N LEU A 270 -10.91 18.27 -11.51
CA LEU A 270 -10.98 17.66 -10.18
C LEU A 270 -9.96 18.28 -9.21
N TYR A 271 -8.75 18.55 -9.68
CA TYR A 271 -7.73 19.24 -8.89
C TYR A 271 -8.18 20.65 -8.50
N LEU A 272 -8.65 21.45 -9.48
CA LEU A 272 -9.12 22.81 -9.23
C LEU A 272 -10.33 22.81 -8.27
N TYR A 273 -11.26 21.87 -8.41
CA TYR A 273 -12.37 21.70 -7.47
C TYR A 273 -11.84 21.46 -6.04
N LYS A 274 -10.83 20.59 -5.88
CA LYS A 274 -10.20 20.33 -4.59
C LYS A 274 -9.50 21.57 -4.04
N VAL A 275 -8.78 22.31 -4.88
CA VAL A 275 -8.13 23.59 -4.50
C VAL A 275 -9.15 24.62 -4.01
N ILE A 276 -10.26 24.77 -4.73
CA ILE A 276 -11.35 25.68 -4.31
C ILE A 276 -11.92 25.25 -2.95
N ALA A 277 -12.12 23.95 -2.74
CA ALA A 277 -12.59 23.44 -1.45
C ALA A 277 -11.59 23.73 -0.30
N ILE A 278 -10.28 23.55 -0.55
CA ILE A 278 -9.21 23.87 0.41
C ILE A 278 -9.24 25.38 0.75
N LEU A 279 -9.32 26.23 -0.26
CA LEU A 279 -9.37 27.69 -0.08
C LEU A 279 -10.62 28.13 0.68
N ARG A 280 -11.80 27.58 0.35
CA ARG A 280 -13.08 27.90 1.03
C ARG A 280 -13.05 27.59 2.53
N VAL A 281 -12.37 26.54 2.95
CA VAL A 281 -12.27 26.16 4.36
C VAL A 281 -11.19 26.99 5.06
N ASN A 282 -10.02 27.16 4.44
CA ASN A 282 -8.85 27.69 5.13
C ASN A 282 -8.72 29.22 5.08
N LEU A 283 -9.17 29.89 4.02
CA LEU A 283 -9.06 31.36 3.97
C LEU A 283 -9.82 32.08 5.09
N PRO A 284 -11.08 31.71 5.43
CA PRO A 284 -11.77 32.31 6.56
C PRO A 284 -11.08 32.04 7.91
N LEU A 285 -10.58 30.80 8.12
CA LEU A 285 -9.85 30.42 9.33
C LEU A 285 -8.56 31.24 9.51
N LEU A 286 -7.77 31.37 8.46
CA LEU A 286 -6.53 32.15 8.49
C LEU A 286 -6.76 33.64 8.69
N LYS A 287 -7.85 34.20 8.15
CA LYS A 287 -8.25 35.60 8.36
C LYS A 287 -8.71 35.87 9.80
N ALA A 288 -9.39 34.90 10.41
CA ALA A 288 -9.83 35.00 11.81
C ALA A 288 -8.67 34.84 12.81
N GLY A 289 -7.54 34.31 12.35
CA GLY A 289 -6.40 33.95 13.20
C GLY A 289 -6.54 32.53 13.76
N VAL A 290 -5.47 31.74 13.69
CA VAL A 290 -5.42 30.39 14.23
C VAL A 290 -4.79 30.45 15.64
N PRO A 291 -5.48 29.97 16.70
CA PRO A 291 -4.92 29.90 18.05
C PRO A 291 -3.61 29.09 18.07
N GLU A 292 -2.66 29.48 18.94
CA GLU A 292 -1.35 28.82 19.04
C GLU A 292 -1.47 27.30 19.33
N GLU A 293 -2.45 26.90 20.13
CA GLU A 293 -2.73 25.51 20.51
C GLU A 293 -3.23 24.66 19.32
N GLU A 294 -3.82 25.30 18.31
CA GLU A 294 -4.31 24.63 17.11
C GLU A 294 -3.27 24.57 16.00
N LYS A 295 -2.15 25.28 16.13
CA LYS A 295 -1.10 25.30 15.10
C LYS A 295 -0.31 24.00 15.04
N PHE A 296 -0.05 23.55 13.82
CA PHE A 296 0.87 22.44 13.54
C PHE A 296 1.64 22.72 12.24
N PRO A 297 2.86 22.18 12.08
CA PRO A 297 3.65 22.41 10.88
C PRO A 297 3.20 21.44 9.75
N PHE A 298 2.63 21.97 8.67
CA PHE A 298 2.28 21.14 7.50
C PHE A 298 3.52 20.49 6.86
N SER A 299 4.71 21.08 7.05
CA SER A 299 5.97 20.49 6.60
C SER A 299 6.23 19.07 7.16
N SER A 300 5.76 18.79 8.39
CA SER A 300 5.83 17.42 8.94
C SER A 300 4.88 16.47 8.23
N VAL A 301 3.69 16.93 7.83
CA VAL A 301 2.77 16.14 6.99
C VAL A 301 3.40 15.87 5.63
N ALA A 302 4.01 16.90 5.02
CA ALA A 302 4.74 16.75 3.75
C ALA A 302 5.89 15.74 3.86
N ALA A 303 6.64 15.77 4.97
CA ALA A 303 7.69 14.78 5.22
C ALA A 303 7.12 13.35 5.30
N LEU A 304 6.01 13.14 6.01
CA LEU A 304 5.35 11.83 6.07
C LEU A 304 4.79 11.38 4.71
N ASN A 305 4.35 12.31 3.87
CA ASN A 305 3.97 11.99 2.49
C ASN A 305 5.17 11.45 1.70
N THR A 306 6.36 12.06 1.84
CA THR A 306 7.58 11.55 1.16
C THR A 306 8.02 10.21 1.72
N THR A 307 7.91 9.98 3.03
CA THR A 307 8.27 8.67 3.62
C THR A 307 7.36 7.58 3.10
N TYR A 308 6.06 7.81 3.07
CA TYR A 308 5.11 6.79 2.64
C TYR A 308 5.14 6.56 1.13
N PHE A 309 5.48 7.59 0.36
CA PHE A 309 5.81 7.45 -1.06
C PHE A 309 7.03 6.52 -1.25
N ALA A 310 8.08 6.70 -0.45
CA ALA A 310 9.34 5.98 -0.61
C ALA A 310 9.31 4.57 0.01
N ASN A 311 8.54 4.31 1.08
CA ASN A 311 8.43 2.99 1.69
C ASN A 311 7.28 2.17 1.09
N PHE A 312 6.02 2.52 1.32
CA PHE A 312 4.87 1.76 0.82
C PHE A 312 4.76 1.80 -0.70
N GLY A 313 5.09 2.93 -1.34
CA GLY A 313 5.14 3.02 -2.79
C GLY A 313 6.18 2.07 -3.40
N ALA A 314 7.36 1.99 -2.80
CA ALA A 314 8.39 1.04 -3.20
C ALA A 314 7.98 -0.41 -2.89
N GLU A 315 7.34 -0.69 -1.73
CA GLU A 315 6.82 -2.01 -1.41
C GLU A 315 5.90 -2.55 -2.50
N LEU A 316 4.87 -1.77 -2.87
CA LEU A 316 3.91 -2.19 -3.89
C LEU A 316 4.57 -2.44 -5.25
N ALA A 317 5.54 -1.61 -5.63
CA ALA A 317 6.27 -1.76 -6.86
C ALA A 317 7.18 -3.00 -6.85
N VAL A 318 7.92 -3.21 -5.76
CA VAL A 318 8.85 -4.35 -5.60
C VAL A 318 8.09 -5.66 -5.52
N VAL A 319 7.04 -5.77 -4.71
CA VAL A 319 6.21 -6.99 -4.64
C VAL A 319 5.63 -7.35 -6.02
N SER A 320 5.34 -6.35 -6.84
CA SER A 320 4.81 -6.55 -8.19
C SER A 320 5.84 -7.08 -9.20
N MET A 321 7.15 -6.81 -9.02
CA MET A 321 8.18 -7.20 -9.99
C MET A 321 9.13 -8.30 -9.50
N LEU A 322 9.24 -8.47 -8.18
CA LEU A 322 10.26 -9.31 -7.56
C LEU A 322 10.20 -10.80 -7.95
N PRO A 323 9.00 -11.43 -8.13
CA PRO A 323 8.93 -12.82 -8.60
C PRO A 323 9.59 -13.03 -9.97
N ALA A 324 9.31 -12.12 -10.91
CA ALA A 324 9.91 -12.16 -12.22
C ALA A 324 11.42 -11.91 -12.18
N PHE A 325 11.85 -10.94 -11.38
CA PHE A 325 13.27 -10.62 -11.17
C PHE A 325 14.07 -11.85 -10.70
N PHE A 326 13.61 -12.56 -9.68
CA PHE A 326 14.31 -13.75 -9.20
C PHE A 326 14.26 -14.89 -10.21
N PHE A 327 13.16 -15.06 -10.92
CA PHE A 327 13.02 -16.08 -11.95
C PHE A 327 13.97 -15.85 -13.13
N GLU A 328 14.11 -14.62 -13.57
CA GLU A 328 14.96 -14.23 -14.71
C GLU A 328 16.44 -14.16 -14.33
N VAL A 329 16.79 -13.47 -13.23
CA VAL A 329 18.19 -13.31 -12.81
C VAL A 329 18.86 -14.65 -12.52
N PHE A 330 18.16 -15.60 -11.88
CA PHE A 330 18.72 -16.90 -11.52
C PHE A 330 18.43 -17.99 -12.56
N GLU A 331 18.04 -17.63 -13.77
CA GLU A 331 17.89 -18.57 -14.89
C GLU A 331 19.14 -19.44 -15.15
N PRO A 332 20.38 -18.88 -15.11
CA PRO A 332 21.59 -19.65 -15.33
C PRO A 332 21.88 -20.70 -14.25
N LEU A 333 21.23 -20.60 -13.06
CA LEU A 333 21.47 -21.51 -11.96
C LEU A 333 20.74 -22.83 -12.20
N LYS A 334 21.52 -23.86 -12.58
CA LYS A 334 21.01 -25.19 -12.93
C LYS A 334 21.53 -26.24 -11.96
N ASP A 335 20.77 -27.33 -11.79
CA ASP A 335 21.15 -28.50 -11.04
C ASP A 335 22.08 -29.43 -11.84
N ALA A 336 22.46 -30.58 -11.26
CA ALA A 336 23.32 -31.59 -11.91
C ALA A 336 22.69 -32.22 -13.17
N ASN A 337 21.37 -32.13 -13.35
CA ASN A 337 20.63 -32.63 -14.48
C ASN A 337 20.44 -31.56 -15.57
N GLY A 338 20.88 -30.34 -15.35
CA GLY A 338 20.71 -29.19 -16.23
C GLY A 338 19.36 -28.49 -16.11
N GLU A 339 18.52 -28.85 -15.13
CA GLU A 339 17.25 -28.22 -14.87
C GLU A 339 17.42 -26.94 -14.03
N ARG A 340 16.52 -25.97 -14.22
CA ARG A 340 16.53 -24.72 -13.44
C ARG A 340 16.27 -25.00 -11.97
N ILE A 341 17.18 -24.53 -11.09
CA ILE A 341 16.98 -24.60 -9.63
C ILE A 341 15.86 -23.63 -9.21
N VAL A 342 15.87 -22.41 -9.75
CA VAL A 342 14.83 -21.41 -9.42
C VAL A 342 13.65 -21.56 -10.39
N THR A 343 12.73 -22.43 -10.02
CA THR A 343 11.44 -22.58 -10.72
C THR A 343 10.55 -21.35 -10.47
N LEU A 344 9.47 -21.18 -11.25
CA LEU A 344 8.53 -20.08 -11.07
C LEU A 344 7.91 -20.06 -9.65
N ALA A 345 7.57 -21.25 -9.12
CA ALA A 345 7.07 -21.38 -7.75
C ALA A 345 8.12 -20.97 -6.71
N MET A 346 9.37 -21.40 -6.90
CA MET A 346 10.49 -21.03 -6.01
C MET A 346 10.78 -19.52 -6.09
N ALA A 347 10.78 -18.93 -7.27
CA ALA A 347 10.93 -17.48 -7.44
C ALA A 347 9.82 -16.69 -6.73
N GLY A 348 8.58 -17.18 -6.79
CA GLY A 348 7.46 -16.63 -6.06
C GLY A 348 7.64 -16.72 -4.54
N LEU A 349 8.12 -17.85 -4.00
CA LEU A 349 8.41 -18.01 -2.57
C LEU A 349 9.55 -17.09 -2.11
N VAL A 350 10.63 -17.01 -2.89
CA VAL A 350 11.77 -16.13 -2.60
C VAL A 350 11.32 -14.67 -2.62
N ALA A 351 10.57 -14.25 -3.62
CA ALA A 351 10.00 -12.91 -3.69
C ALA A 351 9.02 -12.64 -2.53
N GLY A 352 8.20 -13.63 -2.18
CA GLY A 352 7.29 -13.57 -1.05
C GLY A 352 7.98 -13.32 0.29
N SER A 353 9.28 -13.65 0.43
CA SER A 353 10.06 -13.36 1.62
C SER A 353 10.11 -11.85 1.94
N PHE A 354 10.09 -10.99 0.92
CA PHE A 354 10.01 -9.55 1.11
C PHE A 354 8.72 -9.14 1.85
N ALA A 355 7.57 -9.59 1.39
CA ALA A 355 6.30 -9.26 2.02
C ALA A 355 6.02 -10.07 3.31
N PHE A 356 6.64 -11.25 3.48
CA PHE A 356 6.54 -12.05 4.69
C PHE A 356 7.03 -11.30 5.94
N ILE A 357 8.06 -10.49 5.81
CA ILE A 357 8.64 -9.69 6.89
C ILE A 357 7.62 -8.70 7.50
N ASN A 358 6.56 -8.34 6.79
CA ASN A 358 5.46 -7.50 7.29
C ASN A 358 4.87 -8.00 8.61
N LEU A 359 4.79 -9.32 8.80
CA LEU A 359 4.25 -9.92 10.01
C LEU A 359 4.93 -9.41 11.29
N VAL A 360 6.22 -9.10 11.21
CA VAL A 360 7.05 -8.71 12.35
C VAL A 360 7.52 -7.26 12.25
N ALA A 361 8.02 -6.84 11.09
CA ALA A 361 8.70 -5.55 10.94
C ALA A 361 7.75 -4.36 11.12
N ARG A 362 6.51 -4.45 10.64
CA ARG A 362 5.54 -3.36 10.74
C ARG A 362 5.10 -3.07 12.19
N PRO A 363 4.68 -4.07 12.99
CA PRO A 363 4.46 -3.86 14.42
C PRO A 363 5.71 -3.40 15.17
N LEU A 364 6.87 -3.96 14.83
CA LEU A 364 8.15 -3.60 15.44
C LEU A 364 8.56 -2.16 15.13
N GLY A 365 8.26 -1.66 13.92
CA GLY A 365 8.57 -0.29 13.50
C GLY A 365 7.89 0.75 14.38
N GLY A 366 6.61 0.56 14.69
CA GLY A 366 5.87 1.41 15.62
C GLY A 366 6.47 1.34 17.04
N TYR A 367 6.74 0.13 17.53
CA TYR A 367 7.34 -0.08 18.85
C TYR A 367 8.74 0.55 18.98
N LEU A 368 9.60 0.40 17.99
CA LEU A 368 10.93 1.02 17.99
C LEU A 368 10.84 2.54 17.94
N SER A 369 9.88 3.09 17.19
CA SER A 369 9.60 4.53 17.17
C SER A 369 9.27 5.07 18.57
N ASP A 370 8.53 4.31 19.37
CA ASP A 370 8.22 4.70 20.75
C ASP A 370 9.46 4.56 21.67
N LYS A 371 10.26 3.50 21.48
CA LYS A 371 11.40 3.18 22.36
C LYS A 371 12.64 4.07 22.11
N MET A 372 12.88 4.53 20.89
CA MET A 372 14.06 5.33 20.54
C MET A 372 14.02 6.78 21.09
N GLY A 373 12.89 7.23 21.66
CA GLY A 373 12.78 8.55 22.25
C GLY A 373 12.85 9.71 21.26
N SER A 374 12.85 9.45 19.96
CA SER A 374 12.79 10.45 18.89
C SER A 374 12.15 9.85 17.64
N ARG A 375 10.98 10.32 17.29
CA ARG A 375 10.23 9.88 16.11
C ARG A 375 10.93 10.29 14.81
N LYS A 376 11.53 11.48 14.80
CA LYS A 376 12.31 11.99 13.68
C LYS A 376 13.52 11.12 13.40
N ASN A 377 14.33 10.83 14.42
CA ASN A 377 15.56 10.03 14.25
C ASN A 377 15.22 8.60 13.82
N THR A 378 14.17 8.00 14.39
CA THR A 378 13.68 6.69 13.97
C THR A 378 13.34 6.68 12.49
N MET A 379 12.58 7.66 12.01
CA MET A 379 12.22 7.78 10.60
C MET A 379 13.46 7.95 9.70
N MET A 380 14.43 8.77 10.13
CA MET A 380 15.67 8.96 9.38
C MET A 380 16.48 7.65 9.27
N VAL A 381 16.60 6.87 10.36
CA VAL A 381 17.26 5.56 10.33
C VAL A 381 16.57 4.61 9.35
N TYR A 382 15.25 4.55 9.37
CA TYR A 382 14.49 3.73 8.42
C TYR A 382 14.70 4.17 6.98
N MET A 383 14.57 5.46 6.66
CA MET A 383 14.72 5.95 5.28
C MET A 383 16.14 5.71 4.75
N PHE A 384 17.17 5.90 5.58
CA PHE A 384 18.54 5.60 5.22
C PHE A 384 18.76 4.09 5.02
N GLY A 385 18.21 3.26 5.90
CA GLY A 385 18.25 1.81 5.78
C GLY A 385 17.56 1.29 4.51
N ILE A 386 16.42 1.89 4.11
CA ILE A 386 15.75 1.59 2.83
C ILE A 386 16.66 1.92 1.65
N ALA A 387 17.32 3.09 1.66
CA ALA A 387 18.22 3.49 0.59
C ALA A 387 19.38 2.49 0.43
N LEU A 388 20.01 2.08 1.53
CA LEU A 388 21.06 1.07 1.52
C LEU A 388 20.53 -0.31 1.08
N GLY A 389 19.35 -0.70 1.56
CA GLY A 389 18.72 -1.98 1.23
C GLY A 389 18.42 -2.11 -0.27
N PHE A 390 17.78 -1.11 -0.88
CA PHE A 390 17.53 -1.12 -2.32
C PHE A 390 18.82 -1.00 -3.14
N ALA A 391 19.80 -0.21 -2.70
CA ALA A 391 21.11 -0.20 -3.34
C ALA A 391 21.75 -1.61 -3.33
N ALA A 392 21.70 -2.32 -2.20
CA ALA A 392 22.18 -3.70 -2.11
C ALA A 392 21.40 -4.66 -3.02
N MET A 393 20.06 -4.52 -3.12
CA MET A 393 19.25 -5.29 -4.07
C MET A 393 19.67 -5.06 -5.53
N GLY A 394 20.07 -3.83 -5.90
CA GLY A 394 20.61 -3.52 -7.22
C GLY A 394 21.91 -4.25 -7.56
N PHE A 395 22.62 -4.79 -6.56
CA PHE A 395 23.81 -5.61 -6.75
C PHE A 395 23.55 -7.13 -6.80
N ILE A 396 22.30 -7.58 -6.63
CA ILE A 396 21.95 -9.01 -6.75
C ILE A 396 22.25 -9.52 -8.15
N GLY A 397 21.94 -8.71 -9.17
CA GLY A 397 22.22 -9.02 -10.57
C GLY A 397 23.26 -8.09 -11.20
N LYS A 398 23.91 -8.58 -12.25
CA LYS A 398 24.82 -7.82 -13.13
C LYS A 398 24.39 -7.94 -14.58
N TYR A 399 24.77 -6.96 -15.40
CA TYR A 399 24.58 -7.02 -16.84
C TYR A 399 25.49 -8.08 -17.45
N SER A 400 24.93 -8.90 -18.35
CA SER A 400 25.67 -10.00 -19.01
C SER A 400 26.38 -9.57 -20.30
N GLY A 401 26.05 -8.39 -20.84
CA GLY A 401 26.46 -7.96 -22.17
C GLY A 401 25.68 -8.61 -23.31
N ASN A 402 24.77 -9.53 -23.01
CA ASN A 402 23.84 -10.13 -23.99
C ASN A 402 22.50 -9.38 -23.97
N PHE A 403 21.78 -9.45 -25.07
CA PHE A 403 20.50 -8.77 -25.22
C PHE A 403 19.40 -9.78 -25.56
N HIS A 404 18.22 -9.60 -24.99
CA HIS A 404 17.00 -10.29 -25.40
C HIS A 404 16.57 -9.83 -26.80
N GLU A 405 15.70 -10.56 -27.46
CA GLU A 405 15.13 -10.19 -28.78
C GLU A 405 14.44 -8.83 -28.79
N ASN A 406 13.92 -8.39 -27.65
CA ASN A 406 13.30 -7.07 -27.45
C ASN A 406 14.31 -5.94 -27.22
N GLY A 407 15.62 -6.21 -27.29
CA GLY A 407 16.70 -5.23 -27.07
C GLY A 407 17.01 -4.92 -25.59
N ALA A 408 16.35 -5.53 -24.63
CA ALA A 408 16.68 -5.40 -23.21
C ALA A 408 17.94 -6.22 -22.88
N GLU A 409 18.86 -5.64 -22.09
CA GLU A 409 20.07 -6.34 -21.66
C GLU A 409 19.74 -7.42 -20.64
N VAL A 410 20.29 -8.61 -20.81
CA VAL A 410 20.09 -9.76 -19.95
C VAL A 410 20.79 -9.54 -18.61
N ILE A 411 20.08 -9.71 -17.51
CA ILE A 411 20.63 -9.63 -16.14
C ILE A 411 20.86 -11.04 -15.62
N VAL A 412 22.07 -11.29 -15.12
CA VAL A 412 22.48 -12.57 -14.54
C VAL A 412 22.93 -12.38 -13.09
N PRO A 413 23.05 -13.42 -12.26
CA PRO A 413 23.53 -13.29 -10.88
C PRO A 413 24.92 -12.63 -10.83
N THR A 414 25.14 -11.78 -9.85
CA THR A 414 26.45 -11.12 -9.70
C THR A 414 27.55 -12.12 -9.37
N PHE A 415 27.23 -13.15 -8.60
CA PHE A 415 28.14 -14.24 -8.27
C PHE A 415 27.47 -15.57 -8.61
N ASP A 416 28.29 -16.54 -9.03
CA ASP A 416 27.81 -17.87 -9.39
C ASP A 416 27.57 -18.72 -8.14
N GLY A 417 26.62 -19.65 -8.23
CA GLY A 417 26.33 -20.65 -7.22
C GLY A 417 25.09 -20.37 -6.34
N THR A 418 24.58 -21.43 -5.72
CA THR A 418 23.36 -21.40 -4.88
C THR A 418 23.50 -20.53 -3.63
N TRP A 419 24.73 -20.37 -3.12
CA TRP A 419 24.99 -19.51 -1.97
C TRP A 419 24.60 -18.05 -2.24
N TRP A 420 24.77 -17.58 -3.50
CA TRP A 420 24.39 -16.21 -3.85
C TRP A 420 22.86 -16.02 -3.86
N LEU A 421 22.11 -17.03 -4.23
CA LEU A 421 20.65 -17.01 -4.07
C LEU A 421 20.26 -16.82 -2.60
N VAL A 422 20.89 -17.57 -1.68
CA VAL A 422 20.63 -17.43 -0.24
C VAL A 422 20.99 -16.02 0.26
N VAL A 423 22.15 -15.50 -0.12
CA VAL A 423 22.55 -14.13 0.23
C VAL A 423 21.57 -13.11 -0.34
N SER A 424 21.10 -13.30 -1.56
CA SER A 424 20.10 -12.42 -2.20
C SER A 424 18.78 -12.40 -1.45
N VAL A 425 18.33 -13.55 -0.94
CA VAL A 425 17.15 -13.63 -0.06
C VAL A 425 17.37 -12.86 1.24
N ILE A 426 18.54 -13.01 1.86
CA ILE A 426 18.89 -12.28 3.10
C ILE A 426 18.91 -10.77 2.85
N ILE A 427 19.51 -10.31 1.74
CA ILE A 427 19.51 -8.88 1.35
C ILE A 427 18.08 -8.38 1.17
N THR A 428 17.24 -9.16 0.50
CA THR A 428 15.83 -8.86 0.25
C THR A 428 15.04 -8.73 1.55
N MET A 429 15.20 -9.67 2.48
CA MET A 429 14.55 -9.65 3.80
C MET A 429 15.06 -8.48 4.64
N ALA A 430 16.37 -8.20 4.63
CA ALA A 430 16.96 -7.08 5.35
C ALA A 430 16.46 -5.73 4.83
N CYS A 431 16.37 -5.55 3.50
CA CYS A 431 15.75 -4.36 2.90
C CYS A 431 14.29 -4.22 3.36
N SER A 432 13.54 -5.31 3.30
CA SER A 432 12.13 -5.34 3.71
C SER A 432 11.94 -4.96 5.18
N MET A 433 12.84 -5.36 6.09
CA MET A 433 12.77 -4.95 7.51
C MET A 433 12.73 -3.42 7.65
N PHE A 434 13.54 -2.70 6.89
CA PHE A 434 13.53 -1.23 6.91
C PHE A 434 12.28 -0.66 6.24
N VAL A 435 11.85 -1.20 5.10
CA VAL A 435 10.66 -0.75 4.36
C VAL A 435 9.42 -0.89 5.24
N GLN A 436 9.15 -2.08 5.74
CA GLN A 436 7.96 -2.39 6.54
C GLN A 436 8.01 -1.72 7.92
N GLY A 437 9.20 -1.64 8.53
CA GLY A 437 9.40 -0.92 9.79
C GLY A 437 9.10 0.58 9.65
N ALA A 438 9.53 1.20 8.54
CA ALA A 438 9.23 2.59 8.23
C ALA A 438 7.73 2.85 8.11
N GLU A 439 6.97 1.90 7.56
CA GLU A 439 5.53 2.02 7.45
C GLU A 439 4.85 2.07 8.81
N GLY A 440 5.22 1.16 9.71
CA GLY A 440 4.76 1.16 11.09
C GLY A 440 5.13 2.45 11.82
N ALA A 441 6.38 2.90 11.67
CA ALA A 441 6.86 4.15 12.26
C ALA A 441 6.12 5.38 11.71
N THR A 442 5.79 5.42 10.41
CA THR A 442 5.04 6.53 9.80
C THR A 442 3.69 6.73 10.49
N PHE A 443 2.93 5.65 10.69
CA PHE A 443 1.62 5.75 11.34
C PHE A 443 1.73 6.05 12.85
N ALA A 444 2.81 5.64 13.51
CA ALA A 444 3.08 6.00 14.90
C ALA A 444 3.36 7.50 15.10
N VAL A 445 3.93 8.18 14.09
CA VAL A 445 4.20 9.64 14.14
C VAL A 445 2.93 10.46 13.92
N ILE A 446 1.99 10.00 13.10
CA ILE A 446 0.82 10.80 12.68
C ILE A 446 0.01 11.39 13.83
N PRO A 447 -0.39 10.62 14.87
CA PRO A 447 -1.18 11.16 15.98
C PRO A 447 -0.45 12.24 16.79
N SER A 448 0.89 12.18 16.83
CA SER A 448 1.71 13.13 17.57
C SER A 448 1.91 14.49 16.86
N ILE A 449 1.57 14.61 15.58
CA ILE A 449 1.57 15.91 14.87
C ILE A 449 0.35 16.74 15.30
N LYS A 450 -0.85 16.16 15.21
CA LYS A 450 -2.11 16.77 15.65
C LYS A 450 -3.17 15.68 15.81
N LYS A 451 -3.53 15.37 17.05
CA LYS A 451 -4.44 14.25 17.42
C LYS A 451 -5.80 14.33 16.70
N GLU A 452 -6.39 15.53 16.61
CA GLU A 452 -7.69 15.75 15.99
C GLU A 452 -7.69 15.59 14.47
N LEU A 453 -6.51 15.64 13.85
CA LEU A 453 -6.31 15.52 12.41
C LEU A 453 -5.73 14.16 11.98
N THR A 454 -5.53 13.23 12.92
CA THR A 454 -4.92 11.91 12.68
C THR A 454 -5.47 11.22 11.44
N GLY A 455 -6.79 11.10 11.31
CA GLY A 455 -7.43 10.44 10.18
C GLY A 455 -7.18 11.13 8.83
N ARG A 456 -7.11 12.48 8.82
CA ARG A 456 -6.86 13.25 7.59
C ARG A 456 -5.41 13.17 7.15
N ILE A 457 -4.48 13.26 8.11
CA ILE A 457 -3.04 13.12 7.86
C ILE A 457 -2.74 11.69 7.40
N ALA A 458 -3.28 10.68 8.09
CA ALA A 458 -3.14 9.27 7.72
C ALA A 458 -3.72 8.98 6.32
N GLY A 459 -4.88 9.55 6.00
CA GLY A 459 -5.50 9.43 4.68
C GLY A 459 -4.63 10.03 3.58
N MET A 460 -4.04 11.21 3.82
CA MET A 460 -3.15 11.87 2.87
C MET A 460 -1.86 11.07 2.70
N ALA A 461 -1.16 10.72 3.78
CA ALA A 461 0.05 9.91 3.74
C ALA A 461 -0.20 8.56 3.06
N GLY A 462 -1.31 7.89 3.41
CA GLY A 462 -1.71 6.62 2.79
C GLY A 462 -1.94 6.72 1.28
N ALA A 463 -2.52 7.82 0.79
CA ALA A 463 -2.67 8.06 -0.65
C ALA A 463 -1.31 8.24 -1.35
N TYR A 464 -0.34 8.88 -0.67
CA TYR A 464 1.00 9.05 -1.21
C TYR A 464 1.75 7.74 -1.43
N GLY A 465 1.48 6.70 -0.67
CA GLY A 465 2.00 5.36 -0.95
C GLY A 465 1.58 4.85 -2.33
N ASN A 466 0.31 5.04 -2.72
CA ASN A 466 -0.15 4.64 -4.06
C ASN A 466 0.36 5.58 -5.16
N VAL A 467 0.51 6.89 -4.87
CA VAL A 467 1.18 7.84 -5.78
C VAL A 467 2.61 7.37 -6.05
N GLY A 468 3.33 6.95 -4.99
CA GLY A 468 4.66 6.36 -5.09
C GLY A 468 4.67 5.11 -5.96
N ALA A 469 3.76 4.17 -5.70
CA ALA A 469 3.65 2.93 -6.47
C ALA A 469 3.41 3.18 -7.96
N VAL A 470 2.46 4.05 -8.32
CA VAL A 470 2.21 4.42 -9.73
C VAL A 470 3.43 5.07 -10.36
N THR A 471 4.08 6.00 -9.64
CA THR A 471 5.26 6.71 -10.14
C THR A 471 6.43 5.74 -10.35
N TYR A 472 6.74 4.90 -9.37
CA TYR A 472 7.82 3.91 -9.48
C TYR A 472 7.55 2.89 -10.58
N LEU A 473 6.33 2.34 -10.67
CA LEU A 473 5.99 1.39 -11.73
C LEU A 473 6.00 2.06 -13.11
N TYR A 474 5.61 3.34 -13.22
CA TYR A 474 5.74 4.08 -14.47
C TYR A 474 7.22 4.23 -14.87
N ILE A 475 8.11 4.58 -13.92
CA ILE A 475 9.55 4.62 -14.17
C ILE A 475 10.07 3.23 -14.54
N PHE A 476 9.57 2.16 -13.91
CA PHE A 476 9.95 0.78 -14.23
C PHE A 476 9.62 0.38 -15.68
N THR A 477 8.65 1.03 -16.34
CA THR A 477 8.42 0.82 -17.78
C THR A 477 9.54 1.35 -18.67
N MET A 478 10.44 2.19 -18.14
CA MET A 478 11.49 2.88 -18.90
C MET A 478 12.90 2.36 -18.58
N VAL A 479 13.03 1.54 -17.53
CA VAL A 479 14.33 1.06 -17.04
C VAL A 479 14.28 -0.45 -16.78
N ASN A 480 15.44 -1.07 -16.68
CA ASN A 480 15.56 -2.46 -16.24
C ASN A 480 15.53 -2.59 -14.70
N GLU A 481 15.42 -3.82 -14.22
CA GLU A 481 15.26 -4.17 -12.81
C GLU A 481 16.41 -3.65 -11.94
N LYS A 482 17.65 -3.76 -12.41
CA LYS A 482 18.84 -3.29 -11.69
C LYS A 482 18.80 -1.79 -11.49
N THR A 483 18.60 -1.02 -12.56
CA THR A 483 18.50 0.45 -12.50
C THR A 483 17.31 0.86 -11.66
N PHE A 484 16.22 0.10 -11.71
CA PHE A 484 15.02 0.36 -10.92
C PHE A 484 15.30 0.33 -9.40
N PHE A 485 16.05 -0.66 -8.91
CA PHE A 485 16.44 -0.70 -7.50
C PHE A 485 17.28 0.51 -7.07
N PHE A 486 18.18 1.00 -7.92
CA PHE A 486 18.93 2.23 -7.62
C PHE A 486 18.06 3.48 -7.61
N ILE A 487 17.00 3.53 -8.43
CA ILE A 487 16.02 4.62 -8.41
C ILE A 487 15.20 4.58 -7.11
N LEU A 488 14.80 3.40 -6.65
CA LEU A 488 14.13 3.24 -5.34
C LEU A 488 15.07 3.68 -4.20
N ALA A 489 16.34 3.31 -4.26
CA ALA A 489 17.37 3.73 -3.30
C ALA A 489 17.51 5.27 -3.27
N ALA A 490 17.59 5.89 -4.44
CA ALA A 490 17.69 7.35 -4.56
C ALA A 490 16.41 8.04 -4.02
N GLY A 491 15.22 7.52 -4.30
CA GLY A 491 13.95 8.03 -3.78
C GLY A 491 13.89 7.97 -2.24
N ALA A 492 14.33 6.86 -1.65
CA ALA A 492 14.42 6.72 -0.20
C ALA A 492 15.46 7.68 0.42
N PHE A 493 16.62 7.85 -0.23
CA PHE A 493 17.63 8.79 0.21
C PHE A 493 17.14 10.25 0.13
N LEU A 494 16.44 10.63 -0.93
CA LEU A 494 15.80 11.94 -1.02
C LEU A 494 14.76 12.16 0.08
N SER A 495 13.97 11.13 0.41
CA SER A 495 13.03 11.18 1.54
C SER A 495 13.75 11.30 2.89
N PHE A 496 14.90 10.61 3.07
CA PHE A 496 15.77 10.80 4.23
C PHE A 496 16.20 12.27 4.39
N LEU A 497 16.71 12.90 3.31
CA LEU A 497 17.12 14.30 3.33
C LEU A 497 15.93 15.23 3.61
N PHE A 498 14.76 14.93 3.04
CA PHE A 498 13.56 15.71 3.27
C PHE A 498 13.10 15.61 4.73
N CYS A 499 13.12 14.42 5.33
CA CYS A 499 12.82 14.24 6.75
C CYS A 499 13.82 14.97 7.66
N MET A 500 15.10 14.93 7.31
CA MET A 500 16.14 15.63 8.07
C MET A 500 15.84 17.13 8.20
N VAL A 501 15.36 17.75 7.12
CA VAL A 501 15.09 19.20 7.07
C VAL A 501 13.69 19.53 7.59
N PHE A 502 12.66 18.82 7.15
CA PHE A 502 11.26 19.24 7.28
C PHE A 502 10.45 18.49 8.35
N LEU A 503 10.85 17.27 8.74
CA LEU A 503 10.17 16.58 9.84
C LEU A 503 10.60 17.19 11.16
N LYS A 504 9.66 17.81 11.85
CA LYS A 504 9.88 18.36 13.20
C LYS A 504 9.57 17.27 14.22
N GLU A 505 10.41 17.16 15.28
CA GLU A 505 10.08 16.30 16.41
C GLU A 505 8.78 16.83 17.06
N PRO A 506 7.72 16.03 17.18
CA PRO A 506 6.48 16.48 17.77
C PRO A 506 6.68 16.78 19.27
N LYS A 507 6.13 17.89 19.73
CA LYS A 507 6.14 18.24 21.15
C LYS A 507 5.30 17.22 21.92
N ASN A 508 5.78 16.77 23.07
CA ASN A 508 5.10 15.79 23.96
C ASN A 508 4.88 14.39 23.36
N SER A 509 5.71 13.96 22.38
CA SER A 509 5.60 12.61 21.79
C SER A 509 5.81 11.48 22.80
N PHE A 510 6.46 11.74 23.92
CA PHE A 510 6.86 10.78 24.96
C PHE A 510 6.53 11.29 26.38
N GLY A 511 5.65 12.31 26.52
CA GLY A 511 5.12 12.75 27.81
C GLY A 511 4.40 11.60 28.49
N GLU A 512 4.64 11.39 29.77
CA GLU A 512 3.82 10.54 30.61
C GLU A 512 2.37 10.98 30.41
N ASP A 513 1.46 10.01 30.16
CA ASP A 513 0.03 10.25 30.10
C ASP A 513 -0.34 11.07 31.34
N GLU A 514 -0.56 12.38 31.23
CA GLU A 514 -1.33 13.11 32.21
C GLU A 514 -2.65 12.36 32.29
N ASP A 515 -2.84 11.74 33.42
CA ASP A 515 -4.08 11.09 33.82
C ASP A 515 -5.17 12.18 33.72
N GLU A 516 -5.81 12.26 32.53
CA GLU A 516 -7.06 12.98 32.38
C GLU A 516 -8.11 12.22 33.19
N SER A 517 -7.98 12.27 34.51
CA SER A 517 -9.11 12.20 35.41
C SER A 517 -10.02 13.36 34.98
N LEU A 518 -11.05 13.03 34.17
CA LEU A 518 -12.17 13.92 33.95
C LEU A 518 -12.53 14.54 35.30
N PRO A 519 -12.63 15.86 35.41
CA PRO A 519 -13.16 16.46 36.63
C PRO A 519 -14.54 15.82 36.83
N ILE A 520 -14.69 15.10 37.93
CA ILE A 520 -15.99 14.67 38.42
C ILE A 520 -16.72 15.99 38.64
N MET A 521 -17.65 16.35 37.77
CA MET A 521 -18.65 17.35 38.08
C MET A 521 -19.40 16.79 39.30
N GLU A 522 -19.04 17.25 40.49
CA GLU A 522 -19.91 17.20 41.63
C GLU A 522 -21.19 17.92 41.24
N MET A 523 -22.23 17.12 40.97
CA MET A 523 -23.57 17.68 40.88
C MET A 523 -23.93 18.15 42.31
N ASP A 524 -24.03 19.45 42.48
CA ASP A 524 -24.64 20.05 43.65
C ASP A 524 -26.05 19.43 43.82
N GLU A 525 -26.22 18.68 44.90
CA GLU A 525 -27.50 18.09 45.34
C GLU A 525 -28.47 19.13 45.92
N ASP A 526 -28.19 20.45 45.85
CA ASP A 526 -29.06 21.49 46.39
C ASP A 526 -29.59 22.44 45.31
N ALA A 527 -30.43 21.93 44.39
CA ALA A 527 -31.38 22.78 43.65
C ALA A 527 -32.64 21.93 43.36
N VAL A 528 -33.57 22.02 44.31
CA VAL A 528 -34.96 21.58 44.21
C VAL A 528 -35.69 22.33 43.09
#